data_17b1c66d52d19b516f24b0eafa5606a0
#
_entry.id   17b1c66d52d19b516f24b0eafa5606a0
#
_cell.length_a   1.000
_cell.length_b   1.000
_cell.length_c   1.000
_cell.angle_alpha   90.00
_cell.angle_beta   90.00
_cell.angle_gamma   90.00
#
_symmetry.space_group_name_H-M   'P 1'
#
loop_
_entity.id
_entity.type
_entity.pdbx_description
1 polymer ?
#
loop_
_entity_poly.entity_id
_entity_poly.type
_entity_poly.pdbx_seq_one_letter_code
_entity_poly.pdbx_strand_id
1 'polypeptide(L)'
;VAIFAFSKKLRMISTEVKQLAQQLWDYHHMNHQLEKADCILALGSHDLRVANRAAELYQEGWAPLLIFSGGLGNLTQHMWTEPEADQFARIAIEMGVPQEAIMIENRSTNTGENIQFTQQLLHERNLEVNSFIVVQKPYMERRSYATFKKHWPDKKLIVTSPVLSFEEYPTEEIPVEKVINVMAGDLQRIKIYPEKGFQIFQEIPPEVWNAYERLIELGFDKHLAK
;
A
#
# COMPACT_ATOMS: atom_id res chain seq x y z
N VAL A 1 -14.93 12.27 -22.41
CA VAL A 1 -14.82 10.97 -23.13
C VAL A 1 -14.21 9.91 -22.25
N ALA A 2 -13.16 10.21 -21.45
CA ALA A 2 -12.49 9.26 -20.53
C ALA A 2 -13.44 8.75 -19.41
N ILE A 3 -14.27 9.62 -18.81
CA ILE A 3 -15.20 9.26 -17.73
C ILE A 3 -16.26 8.24 -18.20
N PHE A 4 -16.71 8.32 -19.45
CA PHE A 4 -17.70 7.37 -20.01
C PHE A 4 -17.11 5.99 -20.31
N ALA A 5 -15.86 5.91 -20.74
CA ALA A 5 -15.17 4.63 -21.01
C ALA A 5 -14.85 3.89 -19.69
N PHE A 6 -14.51 4.62 -18.63
CA PHE A 6 -14.24 4.10 -17.31
C PHE A 6 -15.47 3.47 -16.65
N SER A 7 -16.64 4.17 -16.73
CA SER A 7 -17.93 3.63 -16.28
C SER A 7 -18.34 2.34 -17.01
N LYS A 8 -17.85 2.13 -18.24
CA LYS A 8 -18.17 0.95 -19.05
C LYS A 8 -17.40 -0.31 -18.61
N LYS A 9 -16.16 -0.17 -18.11
CA LYS A 9 -15.31 -1.29 -17.65
C LYS A 9 -15.71 -1.80 -16.27
N LEU A 10 -16.11 -0.91 -15.36
CA LEU A 10 -16.69 -1.32 -14.06
C LEU A 10 -18.03 -2.04 -14.22
N ARG A 11 -18.75 -1.80 -15.32
CA ARG A 11 -19.99 -2.51 -15.68
C ARG A 11 -19.76 -3.94 -16.15
N MET A 12 -18.51 -4.38 -16.36
CA MET A 12 -18.19 -5.74 -16.83
C MET A 12 -18.10 -6.77 -15.70
N ILE A 13 -17.89 -6.35 -14.45
CA ILE A 13 -18.02 -7.27 -13.30
C ILE A 13 -19.47 -7.35 -12.84
N SER A 14 -19.89 -8.54 -12.42
CA SER A 14 -21.25 -8.73 -11.91
C SER A 14 -21.51 -7.93 -10.65
N THR A 15 -22.78 -7.63 -10.34
CA THR A 15 -23.17 -6.97 -9.09
C THR A 15 -22.70 -7.76 -7.87
N GLU A 16 -22.77 -9.09 -7.92
CA GLU A 16 -22.25 -9.97 -6.86
C GLU A 16 -20.75 -9.72 -6.63
N VAL A 17 -19.94 -9.80 -7.68
CA VAL A 17 -18.48 -9.57 -7.58
C VAL A 17 -18.17 -8.19 -7.02
N LYS A 18 -18.92 -7.16 -7.45
CA LYS A 18 -18.73 -5.80 -6.95
C LYS A 18 -19.00 -5.69 -5.45
N GLN A 19 -20.09 -6.30 -4.97
CA GLN A 19 -20.44 -6.29 -3.55
C GLN A 19 -19.41 -7.03 -2.69
N LEU A 20 -18.97 -8.21 -3.13
CA LEU A 20 -17.95 -8.99 -2.45
C LEU A 20 -16.59 -8.24 -2.42
N ALA A 21 -16.18 -7.65 -3.54
CA ALA A 21 -14.96 -6.88 -3.63
C ALA A 21 -14.99 -5.62 -2.75
N GLN A 22 -16.15 -4.95 -2.64
CA GLN A 22 -16.33 -3.82 -1.74
C GLN A 22 -16.13 -4.22 -0.28
N GLN A 23 -16.59 -5.39 0.15
CA GLN A 23 -16.36 -5.87 1.52
C GLN A 23 -14.88 -6.08 1.81
N LEU A 24 -14.12 -6.62 0.86
CA LEU A 24 -12.67 -6.74 1.00
C LEU A 24 -11.99 -5.37 1.03
N TRP A 25 -12.41 -4.47 0.15
CA TRP A 25 -11.90 -3.11 0.10
C TRP A 25 -12.08 -2.39 1.44
N ASP A 26 -13.29 -2.42 1.99
CA ASP A 26 -13.60 -1.78 3.27
C ASP A 26 -12.81 -2.40 4.44
N TYR A 27 -12.64 -3.72 4.43
CA TYR A 27 -11.81 -4.39 5.44
C TYR A 27 -10.33 -4.00 5.34
N HIS A 28 -9.79 -3.86 4.14
CA HIS A 28 -8.38 -3.47 3.96
C HIS A 28 -8.08 -2.06 4.45
N HIS A 29 -9.05 -1.15 4.43
CA HIS A 29 -8.90 0.19 4.97
C HIS A 29 -8.85 0.18 6.50
N MET A 30 -7.88 0.90 7.06
CA MET A 30 -7.74 1.05 8.52
C MET A 30 -8.53 2.24 9.04
N ASN A 31 -8.89 3.18 8.16
CA ASN A 31 -9.63 4.40 8.51
C ASN A 31 -8.97 5.20 9.65
N HIS A 32 -7.63 5.18 9.72
CA HIS A 32 -6.91 5.95 10.70
C HIS A 32 -7.08 7.45 10.45
N GLN A 33 -7.31 8.19 11.53
CA GLN A 33 -7.25 9.65 11.46
C GLN A 33 -5.80 10.12 11.42
N LEU A 34 -5.50 11.11 10.57
CA LEU A 34 -4.17 11.66 10.47
C LEU A 34 -3.82 12.46 11.73
N GLU A 35 -2.61 12.23 12.23
CA GLU A 35 -1.98 13.01 13.29
C GLU A 35 -0.56 13.37 12.83
N LYS A 36 0.00 14.45 13.38
CA LYS A 36 1.39 14.81 13.13
C LYS A 36 2.32 13.68 13.54
N ALA A 37 3.30 13.42 12.70
CA ALA A 37 4.32 12.38 12.91
C ALA A 37 5.73 12.92 12.64
N ASP A 38 6.74 12.14 13.00
CA ASP A 38 8.12 12.49 12.74
C ASP A 38 8.48 12.21 11.27
N CYS A 39 7.82 11.23 10.65
CA CYS A 39 8.15 10.76 9.31
C CYS A 39 6.92 10.28 8.53
N ILE A 40 6.85 10.62 7.25
CA ILE A 40 6.02 9.95 6.25
C ILE A 40 6.89 8.88 5.59
N LEU A 41 6.45 7.62 5.62
CA LEU A 41 7.11 6.49 4.96
C LEU A 41 6.21 5.95 3.86
N ALA A 42 6.54 6.22 2.61
CA ALA A 42 5.85 5.65 1.46
C ALA A 42 6.53 4.36 1.02
N LEU A 43 5.78 3.26 1.04
CA LEU A 43 6.27 1.96 0.61
C LEU A 43 6.10 1.79 -0.89
N GLY A 44 7.10 1.25 -1.54
CA GLY A 44 7.17 1.06 -2.98
C GLY A 44 5.95 0.34 -3.57
N SER A 45 5.58 0.74 -4.77
CA SER A 45 4.41 0.25 -5.49
C SER A 45 4.49 0.60 -6.97
N HIS A 46 3.85 -0.23 -7.81
CA HIS A 46 3.61 0.10 -9.20
C HIS A 46 2.58 1.23 -9.42
N ASP A 47 1.92 1.69 -8.36
CA ASP A 47 0.94 2.76 -8.39
C ASP A 47 1.58 4.06 -7.91
N LEU A 48 1.89 4.95 -8.84
CA LEU A 48 2.56 6.23 -8.57
C LEU A 48 1.73 7.21 -7.75
N ARG A 49 0.41 6.99 -7.61
CA ARG A 49 -0.46 7.80 -6.75
C ARG A 49 -0.07 7.71 -5.27
N VAL A 50 0.63 6.65 -4.88
CA VAL A 50 1.23 6.53 -3.53
C VAL A 50 2.26 7.63 -3.30
N ALA A 51 3.11 7.91 -4.29
CA ALA A 51 4.09 9.00 -4.21
C ALA A 51 3.42 10.37 -4.14
N ASN A 52 2.39 10.60 -4.98
CA ASN A 52 1.61 11.84 -4.95
C ASN A 52 1.02 12.08 -3.56
N ARG A 53 0.37 11.06 -2.97
CA ARG A 53 -0.22 11.17 -1.63
C ARG A 53 0.82 11.47 -0.56
N ALA A 54 1.99 10.85 -0.62
CA ALA A 54 3.07 11.11 0.32
C ALA A 54 3.60 12.56 0.21
N ALA A 55 3.75 13.07 -1.01
CA ALA A 55 4.15 14.46 -1.26
C ALA A 55 3.09 15.46 -0.77
N GLU A 56 1.80 15.20 -1.02
CA GLU A 56 0.69 16.01 -0.49
C GLU A 56 0.76 16.10 1.04
N LEU A 57 0.90 14.97 1.71
CA LEU A 57 1.00 14.91 3.17
C LEU A 57 2.19 15.71 3.71
N TYR A 58 3.33 15.67 3.02
CA TYR A 58 4.48 16.49 3.38
C TYR A 58 4.16 17.99 3.22
N GLN A 59 3.58 18.41 2.09
CA GLN A 59 3.21 19.79 1.83
C GLN A 59 2.16 20.33 2.81
N GLU A 60 1.22 19.47 3.23
CA GLU A 60 0.25 19.75 4.29
C GLU A 60 0.91 19.82 5.68
N GLY A 61 2.22 19.49 5.76
CA GLY A 61 3.03 19.59 6.98
C GLY A 61 2.69 18.50 8.00
N TRP A 62 2.28 17.31 7.60
CA TRP A 62 2.00 16.21 8.52
C TRP A 62 3.26 15.60 9.14
N ALA A 63 4.41 15.68 8.45
CA ALA A 63 5.71 15.34 8.99
C ALA A 63 6.83 16.11 8.29
N PRO A 64 7.99 16.36 8.96
CA PRO A 64 9.12 17.08 8.37
C PRO A 64 10.01 16.20 7.49
N LEU A 65 9.93 14.87 7.60
CA LEU A 65 10.76 13.91 6.89
C LEU A 65 9.89 13.01 6.00
N LEU A 66 10.32 12.80 4.77
CA LEU A 66 9.70 11.91 3.81
C LEU A 66 10.69 10.82 3.40
N ILE A 67 10.33 9.55 3.63
CA ILE A 67 11.14 8.40 3.22
C ILE A 67 10.37 7.62 2.16
N PHE A 68 11.03 7.34 1.05
CA PHE A 68 10.58 6.39 0.04
C PHE A 68 11.38 5.10 0.18
N SER A 69 10.70 3.96 0.33
CA SER A 69 11.33 2.65 0.45
C SER A 69 10.75 1.68 -0.56
N GLY A 70 11.57 1.19 -1.47
CA GLY A 70 11.19 0.22 -2.48
C GLY A 70 12.22 0.11 -3.60
N GLY A 71 12.80 -1.07 -3.79
CA GLY A 71 13.59 -1.42 -4.97
C GLY A 71 12.68 -1.87 -6.12
N LEU A 72 13.06 -2.94 -6.80
CA LEU A 72 12.22 -3.58 -7.82
C LEU A 72 11.52 -4.79 -7.19
N GLY A 73 10.24 -4.64 -6.91
CA GLY A 73 9.39 -5.69 -6.35
C GLY A 73 8.84 -6.66 -7.41
N ASN A 74 8.11 -7.69 -6.96
CA ASN A 74 7.57 -8.73 -7.85
C ASN A 74 6.66 -8.22 -8.97
N LEU A 75 6.01 -7.08 -8.79
CA LEU A 75 5.13 -6.48 -9.80
C LEU A 75 5.86 -5.52 -10.73
N THR A 76 6.99 -4.96 -10.31
CA THR A 76 7.69 -3.88 -11.01
C THR A 76 8.95 -4.34 -11.72
N GLN A 77 9.60 -5.42 -11.27
CA GLN A 77 10.86 -5.93 -11.86
C GLN A 77 10.78 -6.27 -13.37
N HIS A 78 9.57 -6.50 -13.89
CA HIS A 78 9.32 -6.77 -15.33
C HIS A 78 8.79 -5.55 -16.08
N MET A 79 8.49 -4.46 -15.37
CA MET A 79 7.88 -3.25 -15.94
C MET A 79 8.85 -2.07 -15.93
N TRP A 80 9.73 -2.01 -14.93
CA TRP A 80 10.59 -0.86 -14.67
C TRP A 80 12.07 -1.29 -14.60
N THR A 81 12.93 -0.38 -14.97
CA THR A 81 14.39 -0.51 -14.82
C THR A 81 14.93 0.31 -13.65
N GLU A 82 14.12 1.23 -13.13
CA GLU A 82 14.44 2.12 -12.02
C GLU A 82 13.68 1.67 -10.76
N PRO A 83 14.32 1.66 -9.57
CA PRO A 83 13.66 1.35 -8.31
C PRO A 83 12.41 2.19 -8.04
N GLU A 84 11.44 1.60 -7.34
CA GLU A 84 10.17 2.27 -7.01
C GLU A 84 10.40 3.54 -6.18
N ALA A 85 11.32 3.48 -5.21
CA ALA A 85 11.62 4.62 -4.34
C ALA A 85 12.26 5.79 -5.09
N ASP A 86 13.10 5.53 -6.10
CA ASP A 86 13.72 6.59 -6.90
C ASP A 86 12.67 7.30 -7.77
N GLN A 87 11.74 6.56 -8.36
CA GLN A 87 10.61 7.13 -9.11
C GLN A 87 9.71 7.97 -8.20
N PHE A 88 9.41 7.47 -7.00
CA PHE A 88 8.60 8.19 -6.01
C PHE A 88 9.26 9.50 -5.57
N ALA A 89 10.58 9.47 -5.31
CA ALA A 89 11.35 10.67 -4.95
C ALA A 89 11.31 11.72 -6.06
N ARG A 90 11.47 11.31 -7.32
CA ARG A 90 11.39 12.23 -8.46
C ARG A 90 10.01 12.92 -8.53
N ILE A 91 8.92 12.15 -8.39
CA ILE A 91 7.56 12.69 -8.37
C ILE A 91 7.39 13.71 -7.24
N ALA A 92 7.86 13.38 -6.04
CA ALA A 92 7.74 14.29 -4.90
C ALA A 92 8.53 15.60 -5.12
N ILE A 93 9.74 15.52 -5.70
CA ILE A 93 10.53 16.71 -6.06
C ILE A 93 9.81 17.55 -7.12
N GLU A 94 9.26 16.93 -8.15
CA GLU A 94 8.46 17.60 -9.19
C GLU A 94 7.22 18.30 -8.60
N MET A 95 6.65 17.74 -7.53
CA MET A 95 5.55 18.35 -6.77
C MET A 95 6.02 19.46 -5.81
N GLY A 96 7.33 19.70 -5.67
CA GLY A 96 7.89 20.78 -4.86
C GLY A 96 8.33 20.37 -3.45
N VAL A 97 8.45 19.08 -3.15
CA VAL A 97 9.08 18.63 -1.90
C VAL A 97 10.59 18.88 -1.99
N PRO A 98 11.21 19.57 -1.02
CA PRO A 98 12.66 19.80 -1.02
C PRO A 98 13.44 18.48 -0.98
N GLN A 99 14.47 18.37 -1.78
CA GLN A 99 15.28 17.14 -1.87
C GLN A 99 15.93 16.77 -0.52
N GLU A 100 16.30 17.76 0.28
CA GLU A 100 16.87 17.58 1.62
C GLU A 100 15.89 16.99 2.63
N ALA A 101 14.58 17.04 2.37
CA ALA A 101 13.55 16.44 3.18
C ALA A 101 13.28 14.97 2.79
N ILE A 102 13.89 14.49 1.71
CA ILE A 102 13.65 13.16 1.15
C ILE A 102 14.82 12.22 1.48
N MET A 103 14.48 11.04 1.97
CA MET A 103 15.42 9.91 2.06
C MET A 103 14.94 8.76 1.19
N ILE A 104 15.88 8.03 0.59
CA ILE A 104 15.59 6.93 -0.35
C ILE A 104 16.22 5.64 0.17
N GLU A 105 15.42 4.60 0.26
CA GLU A 105 15.82 3.21 0.40
C GLU A 105 15.34 2.46 -0.85
N ASN A 106 16.23 2.01 -1.70
CA ASN A 106 15.90 1.48 -3.03
C ASN A 106 16.39 0.04 -3.29
N ARG A 107 16.61 -0.74 -2.22
CA ARG A 107 17.11 -2.13 -2.31
C ARG A 107 16.05 -3.17 -1.95
N SER A 108 15.05 -2.77 -1.19
CA SER A 108 14.00 -3.68 -0.70
C SER A 108 13.15 -4.24 -1.85
N THR A 109 12.74 -5.50 -1.73
CA THR A 109 11.96 -6.22 -2.75
C THR A 109 10.57 -6.63 -2.27
N ASN A 110 10.27 -6.40 -1.00
CA ASN A 110 8.99 -6.75 -0.37
C ASN A 110 8.71 -5.85 0.84
N THR A 111 7.46 -5.87 1.32
CA THR A 111 7.00 -5.00 2.41
C THR A 111 7.78 -5.18 3.73
N GLY A 112 8.25 -6.39 4.05
CA GLY A 112 9.06 -6.65 5.23
C GLY A 112 10.42 -5.96 5.13
N GLU A 113 11.09 -6.12 4.00
CA GLU A 113 12.37 -5.47 3.72
C GLU A 113 12.24 -3.95 3.67
N ASN A 114 11.14 -3.40 3.14
CA ASN A 114 10.89 -1.96 3.19
C ASN A 114 11.01 -1.43 4.61
N ILE A 115 10.41 -2.09 5.59
CA ILE A 115 10.46 -1.67 6.99
C ILE A 115 11.87 -1.88 7.58
N GLN A 116 12.46 -3.06 7.38
CA GLN A 116 13.77 -3.40 7.95
C GLN A 116 14.89 -2.52 7.38
N PHE A 117 14.88 -2.26 6.07
CA PHE A 117 15.92 -1.42 5.44
C PHE A 117 15.69 0.07 5.76
N THR A 118 14.44 0.50 5.98
CA THR A 118 14.16 1.82 6.54
C THR A 118 14.72 1.96 7.96
N GLN A 119 14.58 0.94 8.82
CA GLN A 119 15.19 0.93 10.15
C GLN A 119 16.71 1.07 10.06
N GLN A 120 17.34 0.29 9.17
CA GLN A 120 18.77 0.35 8.95
C GLN A 120 19.20 1.74 8.45
N LEU A 121 18.50 2.31 7.48
CA LEU A 121 18.77 3.63 6.94
C LEU A 121 18.73 4.73 8.01
N LEU A 122 17.70 4.71 8.86
CA LEU A 122 17.57 5.67 9.97
C LEU A 122 18.69 5.50 11.00
N HIS A 123 19.04 4.25 11.33
CA HIS A 123 20.15 3.98 12.23
C HIS A 123 21.50 4.47 11.66
N GLU A 124 21.81 4.20 10.40
CA GLU A 124 23.03 4.67 9.70
C GLU A 124 23.13 6.20 9.66
N ARG A 125 21.98 6.88 9.64
CA ARG A 125 21.89 8.35 9.64
C ARG A 125 21.83 8.96 11.05
N ASN A 126 21.85 8.12 12.10
CA ASN A 126 21.67 8.55 13.49
C ASN A 126 20.41 9.40 13.70
N LEU A 127 19.30 9.03 13.02
CA LEU A 127 18.01 9.68 13.12
C LEU A 127 17.07 8.87 14.01
N GLU A 128 16.55 9.51 15.04
CA GLU A 128 15.53 8.94 15.91
C GLU A 128 14.14 9.36 15.41
N VAL A 129 13.35 8.39 14.97
CA VAL A 129 11.97 8.56 14.50
C VAL A 129 11.07 7.67 15.36
N ASN A 130 10.05 8.25 15.99
CA ASN A 130 9.17 7.56 16.94
C ASN A 130 7.75 7.41 16.43
N SER A 131 7.37 8.16 15.41
CA SER A 131 6.02 8.16 14.84
C SER A 131 6.07 8.23 13.31
N PHE A 132 5.22 7.41 12.68
CA PHE A 132 5.17 7.25 11.23
C PHE A 132 3.76 7.41 10.68
N ILE A 133 3.66 8.07 9.53
CA ILE A 133 2.54 7.95 8.61
C ILE A 133 3.01 7.08 7.45
N VAL A 134 2.55 5.82 7.41
CA VAL A 134 2.85 4.92 6.31
C VAL A 134 1.84 5.12 5.19
N VAL A 135 2.35 5.31 3.97
CA VAL A 135 1.53 5.51 2.76
C VAL A 135 1.69 4.31 1.84
N GLN A 136 0.58 3.70 1.45
CA GLN A 136 0.54 2.61 0.48
C GLN A 136 -0.80 2.66 -0.29
N LYS A 137 -1.02 1.71 -1.22
CA LYS A 137 -2.31 1.57 -1.93
C LYS A 137 -3.47 1.34 -0.93
N PRO A 138 -4.69 1.77 -1.25
CA PRO A 138 -5.82 1.64 -0.33
C PRO A 138 -6.00 0.22 0.23
N TYR A 139 -6.00 -0.79 -0.61
CA TYR A 139 -6.15 -2.19 -0.20
C TYR A 139 -4.89 -2.81 0.43
N MET A 140 -3.84 -2.04 0.64
CA MET A 140 -2.62 -2.46 1.31
C MET A 140 -2.46 -1.86 2.72
N GLU A 141 -3.34 -0.97 3.16
CA GLU A 141 -3.21 -0.31 4.47
C GLU A 141 -3.08 -1.32 5.61
N ARG A 142 -4.05 -2.24 5.72
CA ARG A 142 -4.07 -3.26 6.79
C ARG A 142 -2.85 -4.19 6.74
N ARG A 143 -2.45 -4.60 5.56
CA ARG A 143 -1.27 -5.45 5.37
C ARG A 143 0.02 -4.70 5.72
N SER A 144 0.16 -3.44 5.32
CA SER A 144 1.29 -2.59 5.67
C SER A 144 1.37 -2.35 7.18
N TYR A 145 0.22 -2.07 7.82
CA TYR A 145 0.13 -1.96 9.27
C TYR A 145 0.61 -3.22 9.98
N ALA A 146 0.10 -4.39 9.57
CA ALA A 146 0.44 -5.66 10.19
C ALA A 146 1.93 -6.02 10.05
N THR A 147 2.51 -5.72 8.89
CA THR A 147 3.95 -5.93 8.64
C THR A 147 4.80 -4.94 9.44
N PHE A 148 4.44 -3.66 9.44
CA PHE A 148 5.16 -2.65 10.20
C PHE A 148 5.19 -2.99 11.69
N LYS A 149 4.03 -3.27 12.29
CA LYS A 149 3.92 -3.62 13.71
C LYS A 149 4.63 -4.92 14.09
N LYS A 150 4.86 -5.83 13.15
CA LYS A 150 5.68 -7.02 13.37
C LYS A 150 7.16 -6.68 13.52
N HIS A 151 7.68 -5.79 12.69
CA HIS A 151 9.10 -5.44 12.66
C HIS A 151 9.44 -4.27 13.60
N TRP A 152 8.47 -3.40 13.87
CA TRP A 152 8.68 -2.20 14.68
C TRP A 152 7.49 -1.92 15.63
N PRO A 153 7.27 -2.77 16.62
CA PRO A 153 6.08 -2.74 17.46
C PRO A 153 5.94 -1.47 18.30
N ASP A 154 7.07 -0.91 18.75
CA ASP A 154 7.08 0.20 19.70
C ASP A 154 6.82 1.58 19.08
N LYS A 155 6.92 1.71 17.76
CA LYS A 155 6.71 2.98 17.08
C LYS A 155 5.22 3.28 16.90
N LYS A 156 4.86 4.56 17.04
CA LYS A 156 3.51 5.02 16.69
C LYS A 156 3.32 4.91 15.18
N LEU A 157 2.15 4.45 14.77
CA LEU A 157 1.86 4.19 13.36
C LEU A 157 0.45 4.59 12.99
N ILE A 158 0.36 5.41 11.98
CA ILE A 158 -0.83 5.68 11.18
C ILE A 158 -0.58 5.12 9.79
N VAL A 159 -1.56 4.47 9.19
CA VAL A 159 -1.52 4.10 7.77
C VAL A 159 -2.57 4.89 7.00
N THR A 160 -2.23 5.27 5.79
CA THR A 160 -3.12 6.00 4.87
C THR A 160 -2.78 5.65 3.42
N SER A 161 -3.61 6.11 2.51
CA SER A 161 -3.50 5.84 1.08
C SER A 161 -4.03 7.02 0.25
N PRO A 162 -3.89 7.00 -1.09
CA PRO A 162 -4.64 7.89 -1.96
C PRO A 162 -6.14 7.79 -1.67
N VAL A 163 -6.80 8.93 -1.49
CA VAL A 163 -8.22 9.02 -1.10
C VAL A 163 -9.10 8.72 -2.32
N LEU A 164 -9.32 7.43 -2.57
CA LEU A 164 -10.10 6.93 -3.70
C LEU A 164 -11.04 5.82 -3.22
N SER A 165 -12.27 5.82 -3.71
CA SER A 165 -13.20 4.70 -3.53
C SER A 165 -12.80 3.49 -4.37
N PHE A 166 -13.38 2.31 -4.08
CA PHE A 166 -13.19 1.13 -4.91
C PHE A 166 -13.58 1.35 -6.37
N GLU A 167 -14.58 2.18 -6.61
CA GLU A 167 -15.05 2.50 -7.97
C GLU A 167 -14.09 3.43 -8.72
N GLU A 168 -13.42 4.34 -8.03
CA GLU A 168 -12.49 5.32 -8.60
C GLU A 168 -11.07 4.79 -8.75
N TYR A 169 -10.71 3.77 -7.95
CA TYR A 169 -9.34 3.29 -7.90
C TYR A 169 -8.85 2.62 -9.20
N PRO A 170 -9.62 1.74 -9.88
CA PRO A 170 -9.17 1.08 -11.09
C PRO A 170 -8.92 2.07 -12.24
N THR A 171 -7.88 1.80 -13.04
CA THR A 171 -7.53 2.54 -14.26
C THR A 171 -7.39 1.57 -15.45
N GLU A 172 -7.02 2.08 -16.63
CA GLU A 172 -6.68 1.21 -17.75
C GLU A 172 -5.45 0.36 -17.48
N GLU A 173 -4.47 0.89 -16.75
CA GLU A 173 -3.23 0.22 -16.37
C GLU A 173 -3.42 -0.70 -15.15
N ILE A 174 -4.40 -0.38 -14.30
CA ILE A 174 -4.76 -1.13 -13.11
C ILE A 174 -6.24 -1.57 -13.22
N PRO A 175 -6.55 -2.57 -14.04
CA PRO A 175 -7.94 -3.03 -14.24
C PRO A 175 -8.57 -3.56 -12.95
N VAL A 176 -9.89 -3.42 -12.83
CA VAL A 176 -10.65 -3.84 -11.64
C VAL A 176 -10.43 -5.31 -11.30
N GLU A 177 -10.34 -6.19 -12.28
CA GLU A 177 -10.07 -7.62 -12.07
C GLU A 177 -8.69 -7.84 -11.44
N LYS A 178 -7.68 -7.04 -11.81
CA LYS A 178 -6.35 -7.06 -11.19
C LYS A 178 -6.42 -6.61 -9.74
N VAL A 179 -7.17 -5.52 -9.46
CA VAL A 179 -7.40 -5.02 -8.10
C VAL A 179 -8.01 -6.09 -7.21
N ILE A 180 -9.09 -6.74 -7.66
CA ILE A 180 -9.78 -7.79 -6.90
C ILE A 180 -8.85 -8.98 -6.63
N ASN A 181 -8.12 -9.45 -7.65
CA ASN A 181 -7.16 -10.55 -7.48
C ASN A 181 -6.07 -10.21 -6.44
N VAL A 182 -5.54 -8.98 -6.47
CA VAL A 182 -4.51 -8.56 -5.49
C VAL A 182 -5.11 -8.45 -4.09
N MET A 183 -6.29 -7.84 -3.93
CA MET A 183 -6.98 -7.76 -2.64
C MET A 183 -7.22 -9.14 -2.03
N ALA A 184 -7.70 -10.11 -2.83
CA ALA A 184 -7.91 -11.48 -2.38
C ALA A 184 -6.59 -12.12 -1.92
N GLY A 185 -5.52 -11.97 -2.69
CA GLY A 185 -4.19 -12.45 -2.31
C GLY A 185 -3.64 -11.78 -1.05
N ASP A 186 -3.92 -10.51 -0.85
CA ASP A 186 -3.49 -9.76 0.34
C ASP A 186 -4.30 -10.16 1.59
N LEU A 187 -5.60 -10.43 1.45
CA LEU A 187 -6.41 -10.97 2.55
C LEU A 187 -5.93 -12.37 2.98
N GLN A 188 -5.62 -13.24 2.01
CA GLN A 188 -5.02 -14.53 2.32
C GLN A 188 -3.70 -14.36 3.10
N ARG A 189 -2.83 -13.43 2.70
CA ARG A 189 -1.58 -13.15 3.41
C ARG A 189 -1.80 -12.64 4.82
N ILE A 190 -2.80 -11.80 5.05
CA ILE A 190 -3.19 -11.35 6.40
C ILE A 190 -3.53 -12.57 7.28
N LYS A 191 -4.17 -13.60 6.71
CA LYS A 191 -4.52 -14.84 7.43
C LYS A 191 -3.31 -15.70 7.75
N ILE A 192 -2.42 -15.93 6.77
CA ILE A 192 -1.37 -16.95 6.89
C ILE A 192 -0.01 -16.41 7.33
N TYR A 193 0.28 -15.13 7.16
CA TYR A 193 1.58 -14.54 7.46
C TYR A 193 1.92 -14.37 8.94
N PRO A 194 0.95 -14.24 9.87
CA PRO A 194 1.26 -14.28 11.30
C PRO A 194 1.97 -15.56 11.72
N GLU A 195 1.51 -16.73 11.27
CA GLU A 195 2.14 -18.03 11.56
C GLU A 195 3.53 -18.16 10.96
N LYS A 196 3.76 -17.51 9.81
CA LYS A 196 5.08 -17.44 9.16
C LYS A 196 6.02 -16.39 9.79
N GLY A 197 5.55 -15.62 10.77
CA GLY A 197 6.33 -14.59 11.44
C GLY A 197 6.52 -13.29 10.65
N PHE A 198 5.77 -13.07 9.57
CA PHE A 198 5.91 -11.89 8.71
C PHE A 198 5.01 -10.71 9.11
N GLN A 199 3.96 -10.97 9.86
CA GLN A 199 2.96 -9.98 10.25
C GLN A 199 2.47 -10.23 11.67
N ILE A 200 1.87 -9.23 12.30
CA ILE A 200 1.06 -9.46 13.49
C ILE A 200 -0.29 -10.06 13.08
N PHE A 201 -0.93 -10.75 14.02
CA PHE A 201 -2.30 -11.24 13.83
C PHE A 201 -3.27 -10.08 13.62
N GLN A 202 -4.22 -10.28 12.71
CA GLN A 202 -5.35 -9.39 12.45
C GLN A 202 -6.61 -10.24 12.43
N GLU A 203 -7.63 -9.83 13.18
CA GLU A 203 -8.92 -10.49 13.11
C GLU A 203 -9.57 -10.24 11.73
N ILE A 204 -10.07 -11.31 11.12
CA ILE A 204 -10.83 -11.24 9.87
C ILE A 204 -12.27 -11.60 10.19
N PRO A 205 -13.24 -10.68 10.06
CA PRO A 205 -14.65 -10.97 10.27
C PRO A 205 -15.14 -12.10 9.37
N PRO A 206 -16.03 -13.01 9.85
CA PRO A 206 -16.53 -14.14 9.06
C PRO A 206 -17.13 -13.72 7.72
N GLU A 207 -17.85 -12.61 7.67
CA GLU A 207 -18.45 -12.09 6.44
C GLU A 207 -17.41 -11.68 5.40
N VAL A 208 -16.26 -11.13 5.82
CA VAL A 208 -15.14 -10.76 4.94
C VAL A 208 -14.46 -12.03 4.43
N TRP A 209 -14.29 -13.03 5.30
CA TRP A 209 -13.70 -14.31 4.88
C TRP A 209 -14.61 -15.06 3.89
N ASN A 210 -15.91 -15.09 4.13
CA ASN A 210 -16.88 -15.68 3.21
C ASN A 210 -16.89 -14.95 1.85
N ALA A 211 -16.78 -13.62 1.85
CA ALA A 211 -16.66 -12.84 0.62
C ALA A 211 -15.38 -13.19 -0.16
N TYR A 212 -14.27 -13.38 0.53
CA TYR A 212 -13.02 -13.86 -0.06
C TYR A 212 -13.19 -15.24 -0.69
N GLU A 213 -13.70 -16.23 0.05
CA GLU A 213 -13.89 -17.58 -0.47
C GLU A 213 -14.78 -17.58 -1.71
N ARG A 214 -15.85 -16.79 -1.70
CA ARG A 214 -16.73 -16.65 -2.85
C ARG A 214 -16.03 -16.00 -4.06
N LEU A 215 -15.16 -15.01 -3.87
CA LEU A 215 -14.37 -14.43 -4.95
C LEU A 215 -13.38 -15.46 -5.53
N ILE A 216 -12.77 -16.31 -4.70
CA ILE A 216 -11.91 -17.40 -5.18
C ILE A 216 -12.69 -18.39 -6.04
N GLU A 217 -13.89 -18.82 -5.62
CA GLU A 217 -14.79 -19.67 -6.43
C GLU A 217 -15.13 -19.03 -7.79
N LEU A 218 -15.24 -17.70 -7.82
CA LEU A 218 -15.51 -16.92 -9.04
C LEU A 218 -14.26 -16.67 -9.89
N GLY A 219 -13.08 -17.22 -9.51
CA GLY A 219 -11.86 -17.19 -10.30
C GLY A 219 -10.91 -16.01 -10.02
N PHE A 220 -11.07 -15.30 -8.90
CA PHE A 220 -10.16 -14.21 -8.47
C PHE A 220 -9.03 -14.76 -7.59
N ASP A 221 -8.27 -15.73 -8.06
CA ASP A 221 -7.24 -16.48 -7.34
C ASP A 221 -5.79 -16.26 -7.83
N LYS A 222 -5.59 -15.37 -8.81
CA LYS A 222 -4.31 -15.23 -9.54
C LYS A 222 -3.14 -14.68 -8.71
N HIS A 223 -3.41 -14.08 -7.54
CA HIS A 223 -2.41 -13.49 -6.66
C HIS A 223 -2.30 -14.19 -5.29
N LEU A 224 -2.85 -15.38 -5.16
CA LEU A 224 -2.72 -16.17 -3.95
C LEU A 224 -1.24 -16.52 -3.68
N ALA A 225 -0.87 -16.55 -2.39
CA ALA A 225 0.42 -17.08 -1.97
C ALA A 225 0.46 -18.60 -2.23
N LYS A 226 1.59 -19.06 -2.71
CA LYS A 226 1.89 -20.47 -2.90
C LYS A 226 2.39 -21.11 -1.61
#